data_deeab94399e0beba0305c1a1b7ab84d8
#
_entry.id   deeab94399e0beba0305c1a1b7ab84d8
#
_cell.length_a   1.000
_cell.length_b   1.000
_cell.length_c   1.000
_cell.angle_alpha   90.00
_cell.angle_beta   90.00
_cell.angle_gamma   90.00
#
_symmetry.space_group_name_H-M   'P 1'
#
loop_
_entity.id
_entity.type
_entity.pdbx_description
1 polymer ?
#
loop_
_entity_poly.entity_id
_entity_poly.type
_entity_poly.pdbx_seq_one_letter_code
_entity_poly.pdbx_strand_id
1 'polypeptide(L)'
;MATSADRASRLRQALKTLLGDYQRQVDALLPLRQLVKGSVYDLRTRCGKPSCHCAADQGPLHTSTVISWSEHGKTRLRTLPPGELSHFRQLAENYRRFRQARAALVKLHQRIVAHIDRLETVLELPPPKPASRRRKG
;
A
#
# COMPACT_ATOMS: atom_id res chain seq x y z
N MET A 1 -18.26 -32.32 -12.53
CA MET A 1 -18.72 -31.03 -11.95
C MET A 1 -18.32 -30.94 -10.49
N ALA A 2 -17.89 -29.77 -10.04
CA ALA A 2 -17.55 -29.57 -8.64
C ALA A 2 -18.82 -29.55 -7.78
N THR A 3 -18.80 -30.28 -6.66
CA THR A 3 -19.87 -30.28 -5.68
C THR A 3 -19.82 -29.00 -4.83
N SER A 4 -20.90 -28.75 -4.06
CA SER A 4 -20.89 -27.64 -3.08
C SER A 4 -19.78 -27.82 -2.03
N ALA A 5 -19.53 -29.07 -1.60
CA ALA A 5 -18.47 -29.39 -0.67
C ALA A 5 -17.10 -29.08 -1.27
N ASP A 6 -16.87 -29.40 -2.55
CA ASP A 6 -15.61 -29.09 -3.24
C ASP A 6 -15.40 -27.58 -3.37
N ARG A 7 -16.45 -26.83 -3.70
CA ARG A 7 -16.40 -25.38 -3.80
C ARG A 7 -16.11 -24.73 -2.44
N ALA A 8 -16.76 -25.20 -1.39
CA ALA A 8 -16.51 -24.72 -0.02
C ALA A 8 -15.08 -25.01 0.40
N SER A 9 -14.56 -26.18 0.10
CA SER A 9 -13.18 -26.57 0.41
C SER A 9 -12.16 -25.66 -0.28
N ARG A 10 -12.36 -25.36 -1.57
CA ARG A 10 -11.49 -24.44 -2.33
C ARG A 10 -11.53 -23.02 -1.76
N LEU A 11 -12.71 -22.54 -1.36
CA LEU A 11 -12.86 -21.21 -0.77
C LEU A 11 -12.16 -21.12 0.60
N ARG A 12 -12.28 -22.16 1.42
CA ARG A 12 -11.55 -22.23 2.71
C ARG A 12 -10.05 -22.23 2.49
N GLN A 13 -9.57 -22.96 1.50
CA GLN A 13 -8.15 -23.00 1.17
C GLN A 13 -7.66 -21.64 0.66
N ALA A 14 -8.43 -20.98 -0.20
CA ALA A 14 -8.12 -19.63 -0.68
C ALA A 14 -8.09 -18.62 0.48
N LEU A 15 -9.02 -18.72 1.44
CA LEU A 15 -9.02 -17.86 2.64
C LEU A 15 -7.79 -18.05 3.49
N LYS A 16 -7.31 -19.28 3.68
CA LYS A 16 -6.07 -19.56 4.42
C LYS A 16 -4.86 -18.91 3.74
N THR A 17 -4.80 -19.01 2.40
CA THR A 17 -3.72 -18.38 1.62
C THR A 17 -3.76 -16.87 1.75
N LEU A 18 -4.94 -16.25 1.63
CA LEU A 18 -5.13 -14.81 1.79
C LEU A 18 -4.75 -14.31 3.19
N LEU A 19 -5.08 -15.10 4.24
CA LEU A 19 -4.68 -14.79 5.61
C LEU A 19 -3.16 -14.79 5.77
N GLY A 20 -2.47 -15.76 5.17
CA GLY A 20 -1.00 -15.80 5.15
C GLY A 20 -0.39 -14.59 4.47
N ASP A 21 -0.95 -14.19 3.32
CA ASP A 21 -0.53 -12.99 2.61
C ASP A 21 -0.77 -11.72 3.45
N TYR A 22 -1.93 -11.63 4.09
CA TYR A 22 -2.27 -10.53 5.00
C TYR A 22 -1.27 -10.42 6.16
N GLN A 23 -0.96 -11.53 6.80
CA GLN A 23 0.01 -11.58 7.89
C GLN A 23 1.39 -11.10 7.45
N ARG A 24 1.85 -11.51 6.26
CA ARG A 24 3.14 -11.05 5.71
C ARG A 24 3.18 -9.54 5.51
N GLN A 25 2.10 -8.93 5.06
CA GLN A 25 2.03 -7.47 4.89
C GLN A 25 2.04 -6.74 6.24
N VAL A 26 1.36 -7.27 7.24
CA VAL A 26 1.41 -6.72 8.60
C VAL A 26 2.83 -6.85 9.17
N ASP A 27 3.47 -8.00 9.00
CA ASP A 27 4.83 -8.25 9.47
C ASP A 27 5.84 -7.29 8.83
N ALA A 28 5.60 -6.86 7.60
CA ALA A 28 6.45 -5.87 6.92
C ALA A 28 6.38 -4.47 7.56
N LEU A 29 5.31 -4.16 8.29
CA LEU A 29 5.14 -2.87 8.97
C LEU A 29 5.80 -2.83 10.35
N LEU A 30 5.86 -3.97 11.04
CA LEU A 30 6.26 -4.04 12.44
C LEU A 30 7.68 -3.56 12.72
N PRO A 31 8.71 -3.78 11.86
CA PRO A 31 10.05 -3.27 12.09
C PRO A 31 10.24 -1.80 11.77
N LEU A 32 9.29 -1.16 11.09
CA LEU A 32 9.41 0.25 10.72
C LEU A 32 9.17 1.14 11.94
N ARG A 33 10.24 1.81 12.42
CA ARG A 33 10.21 2.64 13.63
C ARG A 33 9.86 4.08 13.34
N GLN A 34 10.37 4.62 12.23
CA GLN A 34 10.21 6.01 11.83
C GLN A 34 10.07 6.09 10.32
N LEU A 35 9.38 7.11 9.87
CA LEU A 35 9.24 7.41 8.45
C LEU A 35 9.08 8.91 8.24
N VAL A 36 9.38 9.36 7.03
CA VAL A 36 9.11 10.72 6.60
C VAL A 36 8.23 10.66 5.36
N LYS A 37 7.12 11.39 5.39
CA LYS A 37 6.24 11.55 4.23
C LYS A 37 6.87 12.51 3.24
N GLY A 38 7.82 12.01 2.46
CA GLY A 38 8.54 12.79 1.49
C GLY A 38 9.25 11.93 0.48
N SER A 39 9.83 12.57 -0.52
CA SER A 39 10.59 11.93 -1.57
C SER A 39 12.00 12.48 -1.61
N VAL A 40 12.99 11.60 -1.72
CA VAL A 40 14.39 12.00 -1.87
C VAL A 40 14.82 11.70 -3.30
N TYR A 41 15.33 12.71 -3.99
CA TYR A 41 15.75 12.59 -5.37
C TYR A 41 16.85 13.59 -5.71
N ASP A 42 17.53 13.35 -6.82
CA ASP A 42 18.54 14.26 -7.33
C ASP A 42 17.88 15.33 -8.20
N LEU A 43 18.21 16.57 -7.91
CA LEU A 43 17.75 17.73 -8.64
C LEU A 43 18.91 18.34 -9.41
N ARG A 44 18.72 18.52 -10.72
CA ARG A 44 19.71 19.16 -11.60
C ARG A 44 19.25 20.57 -11.91
N THR A 45 20.06 21.54 -11.53
CA THR A 45 19.72 22.97 -11.71
C THR A 45 20.90 23.79 -12.21
N ARG A 46 20.57 24.94 -12.78
CA ARG A 46 21.52 25.98 -13.10
C ARG A 46 21.59 26.92 -11.91
N CYS A 47 22.80 27.34 -11.49
CA CYS A 47 22.97 28.19 -10.31
C CYS A 47 22.63 29.66 -10.53
N GLY A 48 22.39 30.08 -11.78
CA GLY A 48 22.09 31.47 -12.14
C GLY A 48 23.29 32.39 -12.23
N LYS A 49 24.51 31.91 -11.93
CA LYS A 49 25.74 32.69 -12.08
C LYS A 49 26.19 32.69 -13.54
N PRO A 50 26.31 33.85 -14.25
CA PRO A 50 26.71 33.89 -15.65
C PRO A 50 28.09 33.34 -15.93
N SER A 51 29.01 33.41 -14.95
CA SER A 51 30.37 32.90 -15.05
C SER A 51 30.50 31.39 -14.80
N CYS A 52 29.42 30.73 -14.40
CA CYS A 52 29.46 29.30 -14.14
C CYS A 52 29.35 28.50 -15.44
N HIS A 53 30.05 27.35 -15.53
CA HIS A 53 29.97 26.45 -16.65
C HIS A 53 28.55 25.89 -16.90
N CYS A 54 27.68 25.85 -15.88
CA CYS A 54 26.29 25.46 -16.06
C CYS A 54 25.46 26.47 -16.84
N ALA A 55 25.93 27.72 -17.01
CA ALA A 55 25.25 28.74 -17.78
C ALA A 55 25.35 28.52 -19.30
N ALA A 56 26.27 27.68 -19.77
CA ALA A 56 26.38 27.31 -21.17
C ALA A 56 25.20 26.40 -21.58
N ASP A 57 24.71 26.52 -22.82
CA ASP A 57 23.55 25.75 -23.32
C ASP A 57 23.73 24.22 -23.21
N GLN A 58 24.97 23.73 -23.28
CA GLN A 58 25.31 22.31 -23.12
C GLN A 58 26.23 22.05 -21.93
N GLY A 59 26.35 23.02 -21.02
CA GLY A 59 27.16 22.88 -19.83
C GLY A 59 26.54 21.90 -18.82
N PRO A 60 27.36 21.19 -18.03
CA PRO A 60 26.85 20.30 -16.99
C PRO A 60 26.06 21.09 -15.94
N LEU A 61 24.87 20.58 -15.60
CA LEU A 61 24.03 21.15 -14.55
C LEU A 61 24.57 20.80 -13.17
N HIS A 62 24.29 21.63 -12.19
CA HIS A 62 24.56 21.29 -10.80
C HIS A 62 23.57 20.22 -10.33
N THR A 63 24.08 19.21 -9.67
CA THR A 63 23.28 18.15 -9.08
C THR A 63 23.32 18.29 -7.58
N SER A 64 22.13 18.35 -6.95
CA SER A 64 21.99 18.28 -5.51
C SER A 64 20.92 17.26 -5.16
N THR A 65 21.10 16.59 -4.04
CA THR A 65 20.07 15.69 -3.52
C THR A 65 19.15 16.47 -2.59
N VAL A 66 17.85 16.38 -2.86
CA VAL A 66 16.82 17.11 -2.13
C VAL A 66 15.80 16.14 -1.54
N ILE A 67 15.17 16.58 -0.46
CA ILE A 67 13.94 15.98 0.04
C ILE A 67 12.78 16.94 -0.27
N SER A 68 11.69 16.41 -0.80
CA SER A 68 10.47 17.18 -1.01
C SER A 68 9.32 16.58 -0.23
N TRP A 69 8.43 17.42 0.25
CA TRP A 69 7.21 17.02 0.96
C TRP A 69 6.10 18.02 0.67
N SER A 70 4.86 17.61 0.94
CA SER A 70 3.70 18.49 0.85
C SER A 70 3.34 19.02 2.24
N GLU A 71 3.13 20.34 2.33
CA GLU A 71 2.77 21.02 3.56
C GLU A 71 1.71 22.07 3.25
N HIS A 72 0.52 21.90 3.82
CA HIS A 72 -0.61 22.81 3.60
C HIS A 72 -0.92 23.05 2.11
N GLY A 73 -0.88 21.99 1.29
CA GLY A 73 -1.12 22.07 -0.14
C GLY A 73 0.04 22.62 -0.97
N LYS A 74 1.17 22.93 -0.36
CA LYS A 74 2.38 23.43 -1.03
C LYS A 74 3.49 22.42 -0.98
N THR A 75 4.24 22.29 -2.08
CA THR A 75 5.45 21.47 -2.12
C THR A 75 6.62 22.25 -1.51
N ARG A 76 7.26 21.64 -0.51
CA ARG A 76 8.47 22.16 0.12
C ARG A 76 9.67 21.32 -0.31
N LEU A 77 10.81 21.97 -0.41
CA LEU A 77 12.08 21.35 -0.80
C LEU A 77 13.17 21.77 0.18
N ARG A 78 14.05 20.84 0.46
CA ARG A 78 15.29 21.13 1.21
C ARG A 78 16.43 20.31 0.62
N THR A 79 17.56 20.96 0.35
CA THR A 79 18.80 20.29 -0.06
C THR A 79 19.34 19.50 1.13
N LEU A 80 19.72 18.25 0.90
CA LEU A 80 20.30 17.39 1.91
C LEU A 80 21.82 17.45 1.83
N PRO A 81 22.51 17.79 2.93
CA PRO A 81 23.96 17.67 2.99
C PRO A 81 24.37 16.18 3.00
N PRO A 82 25.62 15.85 2.58
CA PRO A 82 26.07 14.46 2.46
C PRO A 82 25.89 13.63 3.74
N GLY A 83 26.03 14.23 4.91
CA GLY A 83 25.87 13.53 6.19
C GLY A 83 24.43 13.14 6.53
N GLU A 84 23.42 13.72 5.86
CA GLU A 84 22.01 13.45 6.11
C GLU A 84 21.36 12.56 5.04
N LEU A 85 22.06 12.29 3.92
CA LEU A 85 21.49 11.60 2.77
C LEU A 85 20.97 10.20 3.12
N SER A 86 21.78 9.37 3.73
CA SER A 86 21.40 7.98 4.01
C SER A 86 20.25 7.91 5.01
N HIS A 87 20.25 8.81 6.00
CA HIS A 87 19.19 8.89 7.00
C HIS A 87 17.83 9.22 6.36
N PHE A 88 17.74 10.30 5.60
CA PHE A 88 16.48 10.71 4.98
C PHE A 88 16.04 9.78 3.86
N ARG A 89 16.97 9.17 3.10
CA ARG A 89 16.63 8.13 2.15
C ARG A 89 15.97 6.93 2.82
N GLN A 90 16.49 6.53 3.97
CA GLN A 90 15.91 5.42 4.73
C GLN A 90 14.51 5.77 5.26
N LEU A 91 14.32 6.97 5.80
CA LEU A 91 13.02 7.41 6.30
C LEU A 91 11.97 7.53 5.19
N ALA A 92 12.36 8.05 4.02
CA ALA A 92 11.49 8.14 2.86
C ALA A 92 11.16 6.75 2.29
N GLU A 93 12.14 5.83 2.27
CA GLU A 93 11.93 4.45 1.85
C GLU A 93 10.99 3.71 2.83
N ASN A 94 11.11 3.95 4.13
CA ASN A 94 10.20 3.42 5.14
C ASN A 94 8.77 3.89 4.90
N TYR A 95 8.59 5.16 4.54
CA TYR A 95 7.28 5.69 4.15
C TYR A 95 6.72 4.98 2.93
N ARG A 96 7.53 4.79 1.89
CA ARG A 96 7.13 4.08 0.68
C ARG A 96 6.69 2.65 0.99
N ARG A 97 7.47 1.92 1.78
CA ARG A 97 7.14 0.54 2.22
C ARG A 97 5.86 0.49 3.03
N PHE A 98 5.69 1.45 3.94
CA PHE A 98 4.49 1.56 4.76
C PHE A 98 3.25 1.74 3.87
N ARG A 99 3.30 2.65 2.91
CA ARG A 99 2.19 2.91 1.99
C ARG A 99 1.89 1.73 1.09
N GLN A 100 2.91 1.04 0.60
CA GLN A 100 2.74 -0.17 -0.22
C GLN A 100 2.09 -1.30 0.57
N ALA A 101 2.53 -1.55 1.79
CA ALA A 101 1.94 -2.58 2.65
C ALA A 101 0.49 -2.24 2.99
N ARG A 102 0.19 -0.98 3.31
CA ARG A 102 -1.17 -0.53 3.57
C ARG A 102 -2.09 -0.73 2.36
N ALA A 103 -1.62 -0.38 1.17
CA ALA A 103 -2.39 -0.58 -0.07
C ALA A 103 -2.64 -2.07 -0.35
N ALA A 104 -1.64 -2.92 -0.12
CA ALA A 104 -1.78 -4.37 -0.25
C ALA A 104 -2.78 -4.94 0.76
N LEU A 105 -2.77 -4.46 2.01
CA LEU A 105 -3.72 -4.88 3.04
C LEU A 105 -5.17 -4.51 2.68
N VAL A 106 -5.40 -3.33 2.13
CA VAL A 106 -6.74 -2.93 1.66
C VAL A 106 -7.25 -3.88 0.58
N LYS A 107 -6.42 -4.20 -0.41
CA LYS A 107 -6.79 -5.15 -1.49
C LYS A 107 -7.03 -6.56 -0.96
N LEU A 108 -6.18 -7.04 -0.06
CA LEU A 108 -6.34 -8.36 0.56
C LEU A 108 -7.62 -8.43 1.40
N HIS A 109 -7.93 -7.39 2.15
CA HIS A 109 -9.17 -7.30 2.91
C HIS A 109 -10.39 -7.45 2.00
N GLN A 110 -10.43 -6.72 0.89
CA GLN A 110 -11.52 -6.82 -0.09
C GLN A 110 -11.66 -8.23 -0.65
N ARG A 111 -10.55 -8.88 -0.98
CA ARG A 111 -10.54 -10.27 -1.48
C ARG A 111 -11.01 -11.27 -0.42
N ILE A 112 -10.58 -11.08 0.83
CA ILE A 112 -11.01 -11.93 1.96
C ILE A 112 -12.52 -11.84 2.13
N VAL A 113 -13.07 -10.63 2.17
CA VAL A 113 -14.52 -10.42 2.31
C VAL A 113 -15.29 -11.04 1.14
N ALA A 114 -14.80 -10.86 -0.08
CA ALA A 114 -15.43 -11.46 -1.27
C ALA A 114 -15.45 -13.00 -1.20
N HIS A 115 -14.39 -13.62 -0.71
CA HIS A 115 -14.35 -15.08 -0.52
C HIS A 115 -15.28 -15.56 0.60
N ILE A 116 -15.38 -14.79 1.68
CA ILE A 116 -16.33 -15.06 2.77
C ILE A 116 -17.76 -15.01 2.26
N ASP A 117 -18.11 -14.01 1.46
CA ASP A 117 -19.45 -13.88 0.87
C ASP A 117 -19.78 -15.04 -0.05
N ARG A 118 -18.82 -15.49 -0.85
CA ARG A 118 -18.97 -16.69 -1.69
C ARG A 118 -19.14 -17.95 -0.87
N LEU A 119 -18.40 -18.07 0.23
CA LEU A 119 -18.50 -19.22 1.12
C LEU A 119 -19.88 -19.27 1.77
N GLU A 120 -20.39 -18.13 2.23
CA GLU A 120 -21.75 -18.02 2.74
C GLU A 120 -22.77 -18.57 1.73
N THR A 121 -22.70 -18.10 0.48
CA THR A 121 -23.59 -18.55 -0.59
C THR A 121 -23.52 -20.07 -0.82
N VAL A 122 -22.31 -20.64 -0.80
CA VAL A 122 -22.12 -22.09 -0.99
C VAL A 122 -22.65 -22.91 0.18
N LEU A 123 -22.56 -22.37 1.42
CA LEU A 123 -23.00 -23.05 2.65
C LEU A 123 -24.49 -22.87 2.92
N GLU A 124 -25.11 -21.89 2.30
CA GLU A 124 -26.50 -21.54 2.58
C GLU A 124 -27.46 -22.68 2.20
N LEU A 125 -28.34 -22.99 3.11
CA LEU A 125 -29.47 -23.90 2.87
C LEU A 125 -30.78 -23.09 2.90
N PRO A 126 -31.81 -23.53 2.15
CA PRO A 126 -33.08 -22.82 2.23
C PRO A 126 -33.66 -22.91 3.64
N PRO A 127 -34.32 -21.85 4.12
CA PRO A 127 -34.97 -21.88 5.43
C PRO A 127 -36.13 -22.90 5.44
N PRO A 128 -36.50 -23.39 6.62
CA PRO A 128 -37.62 -24.31 6.70
C PRO A 128 -38.94 -23.64 6.26
N LYS A 129 -39.85 -24.40 5.76
CA LYS A 129 -41.19 -23.89 5.40
C LYS A 129 -41.86 -23.31 6.66
N PRO A 130 -42.58 -22.19 6.55
CA PRO A 130 -43.30 -21.64 7.68
C PRO A 130 -44.39 -22.63 8.13
N ALA A 131 -44.61 -22.68 9.45
CA ALA A 131 -45.67 -23.50 10.00
C ALA A 131 -47.03 -23.03 9.46
N SER A 132 -47.87 -24.00 9.01
CA SER A 132 -49.23 -23.65 8.61
C SER A 132 -49.99 -23.10 9.84
N ARG A 133 -50.59 -21.91 9.70
CA ARG A 133 -51.53 -21.43 10.73
C ARG A 133 -52.72 -22.38 10.78
N ARG A 134 -52.87 -23.11 11.90
CA ARG A 134 -54.12 -23.80 12.17
C ARG A 134 -55.21 -22.75 12.27
N ARG A 135 -56.13 -22.73 11.32
CA ARG A 135 -57.36 -21.96 11.48
C ARG A 135 -58.09 -22.59 12.67
N LYS A 136 -58.22 -21.83 13.75
CA LYS A 136 -59.18 -22.17 14.82
C LYS A 136 -60.58 -22.03 14.21
N GLY A 137 -61.22 -23.17 13.97
CA GLY A 137 -62.61 -23.23 13.56
C GLY A 137 -63.51 -22.92 14.75
#